data_85b94649fa4e660354092cb20c6bdb78
#
_entry.id   85b94649fa4e660354092cb20c6bdb78
#
_cell.length_a   1.000
_cell.length_b   1.000
_cell.length_c   1.000
_cell.angle_alpha   90.00
_cell.angle_beta   90.00
_cell.angle_gamma   90.00
#
_symmetry.space_group_name_H-M   'P 1'
#
loop_
_entity.id
_entity.type
_entity.pdbx_description
1 polymer ?
#
loop_
_entity_poly.entity_id
_entity_poly.type
_entity_poly.pdbx_seq_one_letter_code
_entity_poly.pdbx_strand_id
1 'polypeptide(L)'
;VKLDIGRVHYDFIRFCGTTGSDPADGYAWIPANGEIREGDKVAIIGAAGPMGLMHTIRAVTSGFAGISVTGTDLNDERLAHLAATVDPVAAERGVPIEYVNTGTTPLQPGYTHIECMVPVPAVVSQAVDLAADGAIINAFAGIPAGTLGEFDLQGILERRIFMFGTSGSDVSDMRTVLRKIEEGIIDTHISLDAVTGMAGFRDA
;
A
#
# COMPACT_ATOMS: atom_id res chain seq x y z
N VAL A 1 20.80 7.47 -4.57
CA VAL A 1 21.51 6.70 -3.54
C VAL A 1 21.02 5.26 -3.57
N LYS A 2 21.92 4.29 -3.33
CA LYS A 2 21.52 2.88 -3.18
C LYS A 2 21.11 2.61 -1.74
N LEU A 3 19.89 2.13 -1.53
CA LEU A 3 19.34 1.73 -0.24
C LEU A 3 19.02 0.23 -0.25
N ASP A 4 19.23 -0.43 0.88
CA ASP A 4 18.78 -1.81 1.10
C ASP A 4 17.29 -1.79 1.45
N ILE A 5 16.45 -2.01 0.43
CA ILE A 5 14.99 -1.91 0.59
C ILE A 5 14.42 -3.09 1.39
N GLY A 6 15.10 -4.23 1.39
CA GLY A 6 14.70 -5.38 2.20
C GLY A 6 14.77 -5.07 3.70
N ARG A 7 15.74 -4.26 4.12
CA ARG A 7 15.84 -3.81 5.52
C ARG A 7 14.78 -2.78 5.90
N VAL A 8 14.23 -2.02 4.95
CA VAL A 8 13.07 -1.15 5.22
C VAL A 8 11.89 -2.01 5.66
N HIS A 9 11.66 -3.12 4.97
CA HIS A 9 10.56 -4.05 5.27
C HIS A 9 10.80 -4.85 6.56
N TYR A 10 11.96 -5.52 6.69
CA TYR A 10 12.19 -6.49 7.77
C TYR A 10 12.79 -5.89 9.05
N ASP A 11 13.64 -4.86 8.93
CA ASP A 11 14.37 -4.27 10.06
C ASP A 11 13.75 -2.95 10.54
N PHE A 12 12.60 -2.56 9.98
CA PHE A 12 11.90 -1.33 10.33
C PHE A 12 12.74 -0.06 10.18
N ILE A 13 13.70 -0.05 9.24
CA ILE A 13 14.53 1.12 8.97
C ILE A 13 13.67 2.23 8.37
N ARG A 14 13.90 3.45 8.83
CA ARG A 14 13.23 4.66 8.35
C ARG A 14 14.28 5.67 7.90
N PHE A 15 13.96 6.38 6.84
CA PHE A 15 14.78 7.49 6.36
C PHE A 15 14.04 8.79 6.67
N CYS A 16 14.63 9.60 7.53
CA CYS A 16 14.13 10.90 7.87
C CYS A 16 15.29 11.90 7.91
N GLY A 17 14.99 13.17 7.75
CA GLY A 17 16.01 14.21 7.76
C GLY A 17 15.41 15.57 7.46
N THR A 18 16.28 16.56 7.33
CA THR A 18 15.91 17.94 7.04
C THR A 18 16.90 18.53 6.05
N THR A 19 16.44 19.49 5.27
CA THR A 19 17.30 20.40 4.48
C THR A 19 17.73 21.63 5.27
N GLY A 20 17.22 21.78 6.51
CA GLY A 20 17.58 22.84 7.42
C GLY A 20 18.88 22.59 8.18
N SER A 21 19.25 23.52 9.07
CA SER A 21 20.47 23.44 9.87
C SER A 21 20.29 22.70 11.20
N ASP A 22 19.04 22.49 11.66
CA ASP A 22 18.73 21.77 12.90
C ASP A 22 18.33 20.33 12.58
N PRO A 23 19.11 19.31 12.99
CA PRO A 23 18.77 17.91 12.78
C PRO A 23 17.44 17.48 13.43
N ALA A 24 16.99 18.17 14.48
CA ALA A 24 15.72 17.88 15.15
C ALA A 24 14.52 18.13 14.25
N ASP A 25 14.61 19.05 13.29
CA ASP A 25 13.56 19.32 12.32
C ASP A 25 13.22 18.08 11.46
N GLY A 26 14.19 17.17 11.30
CA GLY A 26 14.00 15.92 10.55
C GLY A 26 12.99 14.97 11.21
N TYR A 27 12.74 15.12 12.51
CA TYR A 27 11.80 14.28 13.26
C TYR A 27 10.41 14.93 13.41
N ALA A 28 10.31 16.24 13.23
CA ALA A 28 9.11 17.01 13.52
C ALA A 28 7.91 16.69 12.59
N TRP A 29 8.21 16.17 11.39
CA TRP A 29 7.20 15.86 10.38
C TRP A 29 6.86 14.36 10.25
N ILE A 30 7.52 13.49 11.04
CA ILE A 30 7.27 12.04 10.97
C ILE A 30 5.84 11.78 11.48
N PRO A 31 4.97 11.10 10.69
CA PRO A 31 3.63 10.77 11.13
C PRO A 31 3.65 9.80 12.31
N ALA A 32 2.63 9.84 13.15
CA ALA A 32 2.51 8.98 14.34
C ALA A 32 2.43 7.47 13.96
N ASN A 33 1.89 7.18 12.78
CA ASN A 33 1.80 5.83 12.21
C ASN A 33 1.81 5.89 10.68
N GLY A 34 1.79 4.74 10.03
CA GLY A 34 1.74 4.59 8.57
C GLY A 34 0.33 4.42 8.01
N GLU A 35 -0.70 4.84 8.72
CA GLU A 35 -2.09 4.66 8.33
C GLU A 35 -2.54 5.62 7.23
N ILE A 36 -3.59 5.20 6.47
CA ILE A 36 -4.36 6.07 5.59
C ILE A 36 -4.98 7.20 6.42
N ARG A 37 -5.05 8.39 5.85
CA ARG A 37 -5.59 9.61 6.49
C ARG A 37 -6.78 10.14 5.72
N GLU A 38 -7.57 11.01 6.33
CA GLU A 38 -8.62 11.76 5.64
C GLU A 38 -8.07 12.51 4.44
N GLY A 39 -8.79 12.43 3.31
CA GLY A 39 -8.43 13.10 2.06
C GLY A 39 -7.27 12.44 1.30
N ASP A 40 -6.74 11.31 1.75
CA ASP A 40 -5.63 10.65 1.05
C ASP A 40 -6.04 10.19 -0.36
N LYS A 41 -5.14 10.44 -1.30
CA LYS A 41 -5.12 9.82 -2.62
C LYS A 41 -4.23 8.59 -2.54
N VAL A 42 -4.85 7.42 -2.49
CA VAL A 42 -4.17 6.14 -2.23
C VAL A 42 -3.83 5.46 -3.54
N ALA A 43 -2.57 5.01 -3.70
CA ALA A 43 -2.18 4.10 -4.78
C ALA A 43 -1.77 2.75 -4.20
N ILE A 44 -2.31 1.66 -4.75
CA ILE A 44 -1.91 0.29 -4.40
C ILE A 44 -1.26 -0.34 -5.62
N ILE A 45 0.06 -0.49 -5.56
CA ILE A 45 0.86 -0.98 -6.68
C ILE A 45 0.97 -2.50 -6.58
N GLY A 46 0.40 -3.23 -7.56
CA GLY A 46 0.21 -4.67 -7.52
C GLY A 46 -1.08 -5.07 -6.81
N ALA A 47 -2.13 -4.26 -6.96
CA ALA A 47 -3.42 -4.41 -6.30
C ALA A 47 -4.14 -5.73 -6.61
N ALA A 48 -3.93 -6.28 -7.79
CA ALA A 48 -4.62 -7.50 -8.23
C ALA A 48 -3.96 -8.82 -7.75
N GLY A 49 -2.93 -8.72 -6.91
CA GLY A 49 -2.40 -9.88 -6.16
C GLY A 49 -3.20 -10.12 -4.86
N PRO A 50 -3.03 -11.28 -4.20
CA PRO A 50 -3.77 -11.61 -2.98
C PRO A 50 -3.63 -10.55 -1.88
N MET A 51 -2.41 -10.10 -1.60
CA MET A 51 -2.17 -9.03 -0.62
C MET A 51 -2.68 -7.68 -1.11
N GLY A 52 -2.54 -7.38 -2.41
CA GLY A 52 -3.04 -6.16 -3.02
C GLY A 52 -4.56 -6.04 -2.91
N LEU A 53 -5.31 -7.13 -3.16
CA LEU A 53 -6.76 -7.19 -2.95
C LEU A 53 -7.12 -6.86 -1.50
N MET A 54 -6.44 -7.47 -0.52
CA MET A 54 -6.72 -7.21 0.91
C MET A 54 -6.45 -5.77 1.29
N HIS A 55 -5.36 -5.18 0.79
CA HIS A 55 -5.04 -3.77 1.02
C HIS A 55 -6.02 -2.84 0.31
N THR A 56 -6.51 -3.20 -0.88
CA THR A 56 -7.56 -2.44 -1.58
C THR A 56 -8.87 -2.44 -0.79
N ILE A 57 -9.30 -3.60 -0.29
CA ILE A 57 -10.47 -3.71 0.59
C ILE A 57 -10.26 -2.89 1.87
N ARG A 58 -9.07 -2.97 2.48
CA ARG A 58 -8.73 -2.17 3.67
C ARG A 58 -8.85 -0.67 3.39
N ALA A 59 -8.36 -0.20 2.24
CA ALA A 59 -8.41 1.21 1.87
C ALA A 59 -9.88 1.67 1.70
N VAL A 60 -10.69 0.97 0.92
CA VAL A 60 -12.11 1.36 0.70
C VAL A 60 -12.98 1.20 1.94
N THR A 61 -12.56 0.38 2.92
CA THR A 61 -13.26 0.19 4.21
C THR A 61 -12.59 0.92 5.37
N SER A 62 -11.66 1.85 5.10
CA SER A 62 -10.91 2.57 6.14
C SER A 62 -11.81 3.42 7.06
N GLY A 63 -12.90 3.96 6.50
CA GLY A 63 -13.82 4.87 7.19
C GLY A 63 -13.39 6.34 7.18
N PHE A 64 -12.26 6.66 6.54
CA PHE A 64 -11.81 8.05 6.39
C PHE A 64 -12.55 8.76 5.27
N ALA A 65 -12.93 10.02 5.52
CA ALA A 65 -13.62 10.83 4.53
C ALA A 65 -12.68 11.34 3.43
N GLY A 66 -13.22 11.51 2.23
CA GLY A 66 -12.54 12.18 1.12
C GLY A 66 -11.38 11.40 0.49
N ILE A 67 -11.20 10.12 0.83
CA ILE A 67 -10.18 9.29 0.19
C ILE A 67 -10.58 8.91 -1.23
N SER A 68 -9.59 8.67 -2.08
CA SER A 68 -9.74 8.00 -3.38
C SER A 68 -8.68 6.93 -3.55
N VAL A 69 -8.99 5.86 -4.27
CA VAL A 69 -8.11 4.69 -4.42
C VAL A 69 -7.79 4.45 -5.89
N THR A 70 -6.52 4.18 -6.20
CA THR A 70 -6.06 3.69 -7.50
C THR A 70 -5.41 2.34 -7.30
N GLY A 71 -6.03 1.28 -7.80
CA GLY A 71 -5.46 -0.07 -7.83
C GLY A 71 -4.70 -0.30 -9.15
N THR A 72 -3.47 -0.82 -9.09
CA THR A 72 -2.69 -1.05 -10.31
C THR A 72 -2.21 -2.49 -10.43
N ASP A 73 -2.11 -2.96 -11.67
CA ASP A 73 -1.46 -4.22 -12.03
C ASP A 73 -0.94 -4.12 -13.47
N LEU A 74 -0.25 -5.14 -13.96
CA LEU A 74 0.19 -5.27 -15.36
C LEU A 74 -0.75 -6.14 -16.21
N ASN A 75 -1.77 -6.75 -15.61
CA ASN A 75 -2.68 -7.71 -16.24
C ASN A 75 -4.13 -7.23 -16.14
N ASP A 76 -4.76 -7.01 -17.30
CA ASP A 76 -6.13 -6.50 -17.40
C ASP A 76 -7.18 -7.48 -16.85
N GLU A 77 -6.99 -8.79 -17.02
CA GLU A 77 -7.94 -9.79 -16.49
C GLU A 77 -7.94 -9.80 -14.96
N ARG A 78 -6.73 -9.68 -14.36
CA ARG A 78 -6.60 -9.56 -12.91
C ARG A 78 -7.19 -8.27 -12.37
N LEU A 79 -7.03 -7.14 -13.09
CA LEU A 79 -7.67 -5.88 -12.74
C LEU A 79 -9.19 -5.97 -12.86
N ALA A 80 -9.71 -6.65 -13.88
CA ALA A 80 -11.16 -6.88 -14.02
C ALA A 80 -11.72 -7.74 -12.86
N HIS A 81 -10.99 -8.77 -12.43
CA HIS A 81 -11.35 -9.57 -11.25
C HIS A 81 -11.32 -8.73 -9.96
N LEU A 82 -10.27 -7.93 -9.78
CA LEU A 82 -10.17 -7.00 -8.66
C LEU A 82 -11.37 -6.04 -8.63
N ALA A 83 -11.71 -5.44 -9.79
CA ALA A 83 -12.83 -4.52 -9.91
C ALA A 83 -14.17 -5.21 -9.56
N ALA A 84 -14.42 -6.40 -10.11
CA ALA A 84 -15.65 -7.16 -9.81
C ALA A 84 -15.81 -7.47 -8.31
N THR A 85 -14.68 -7.62 -7.60
CA THR A 85 -14.65 -7.92 -6.18
C THR A 85 -14.80 -6.66 -5.31
N VAL A 86 -14.14 -5.56 -5.68
CA VAL A 86 -14.02 -4.36 -4.84
C VAL A 86 -15.09 -3.31 -5.12
N ASP A 87 -15.56 -3.16 -6.37
CA ASP A 87 -16.55 -2.13 -6.75
C ASP A 87 -17.81 -2.14 -5.88
N PRO A 88 -18.42 -3.31 -5.56
CA PRO A 88 -19.60 -3.32 -4.71
C PRO A 88 -19.33 -2.73 -3.32
N VAL A 89 -18.18 -3.03 -2.74
CA VAL A 89 -17.77 -2.53 -1.42
C VAL A 89 -17.43 -1.04 -1.47
N ALA A 90 -16.69 -0.61 -2.49
CA ALA A 90 -16.32 0.79 -2.68
C ALA A 90 -17.56 1.66 -2.89
N ALA A 91 -18.53 1.19 -3.69
CA ALA A 91 -19.79 1.87 -3.93
C ALA A 91 -20.63 2.00 -2.66
N GLU A 92 -20.75 0.93 -1.86
CA GLU A 92 -21.45 0.96 -0.56
C GLU A 92 -20.85 2.00 0.39
N ARG A 93 -19.52 2.14 0.37
CA ARG A 93 -18.78 3.08 1.23
C ARG A 93 -18.64 4.48 0.64
N GLY A 94 -19.07 4.68 -0.62
CA GLY A 94 -18.94 5.95 -1.32
C GLY A 94 -17.49 6.37 -1.59
N VAL A 95 -16.58 5.41 -1.73
CA VAL A 95 -15.15 5.64 -2.00
C VAL A 95 -14.89 5.52 -3.50
N PRO A 96 -14.43 6.59 -4.17
CA PRO A 96 -14.02 6.51 -5.57
C PRO A 96 -12.80 5.57 -5.73
N ILE A 97 -12.89 4.66 -6.69
CA ILE A 97 -11.80 3.77 -7.05
C ILE A 97 -11.62 3.71 -8.57
N GLU A 98 -10.37 3.65 -9.01
CA GLU A 98 -9.99 3.41 -10.41
C GLU A 98 -8.95 2.29 -10.50
N TYR A 99 -8.90 1.64 -11.67
CA TYR A 99 -7.98 0.54 -11.93
C TYR A 99 -7.12 0.87 -13.15
N VAL A 100 -5.80 0.76 -13.00
CA VAL A 100 -4.84 1.18 -14.03
C VAL A 100 -3.87 0.06 -14.36
N ASN A 101 -3.83 -0.35 -15.62
CA ASN A 101 -2.76 -1.20 -16.14
C ASN A 101 -1.51 -0.34 -16.39
N THR A 102 -0.53 -0.44 -15.49
CA THR A 102 0.71 0.36 -15.59
C THR A 102 1.68 -0.10 -16.67
N GLY A 103 1.42 -1.23 -17.30
CA GLY A 103 2.12 -1.64 -18.53
C GLY A 103 1.73 -0.84 -19.76
N THR A 104 0.55 -0.22 -19.75
CA THR A 104 0.01 0.57 -20.88
C THR A 104 -0.21 2.04 -20.55
N THR A 105 -0.51 2.36 -19.29
CA THR A 105 -0.85 3.72 -18.86
C THR A 105 -0.03 4.09 -17.63
N PRO A 106 0.92 5.03 -17.75
CA PRO A 106 1.71 5.47 -16.61
C PRO A 106 0.84 6.25 -15.60
N LEU A 107 1.11 6.03 -14.31
CA LEU A 107 0.49 6.83 -13.26
C LEU A 107 1.01 8.27 -13.28
N GLN A 108 0.14 9.20 -12.88
CA GLN A 108 0.55 10.58 -12.67
C GLN A 108 0.92 10.80 -11.20
N PRO A 109 1.92 11.65 -10.90
CA PRO A 109 2.27 12.01 -9.52
C PRO A 109 1.13 12.65 -8.74
N GLY A 110 1.23 12.63 -7.41
CA GLY A 110 0.30 13.30 -6.52
C GLY A 110 -0.41 12.40 -5.53
N TYR A 111 0.07 11.18 -5.34
CA TYR A 111 -0.45 10.27 -4.31
C TYR A 111 0.10 10.64 -2.94
N THR A 112 -0.78 10.66 -1.95
CA THR A 112 -0.44 10.97 -0.56
C THR A 112 -0.23 9.73 0.30
N HIS A 113 -0.69 8.56 -0.20
CA HIS A 113 -0.44 7.26 0.40
C HIS A 113 -0.19 6.22 -0.69
N ILE A 114 0.94 5.51 -0.63
CA ILE A 114 1.32 4.52 -1.64
C ILE A 114 1.69 3.20 -0.95
N GLU A 115 1.07 2.12 -1.39
CA GLU A 115 1.35 0.77 -0.90
C GLU A 115 1.99 -0.08 -2.00
N CYS A 116 3.22 -0.54 -1.78
CA CYS A 116 3.97 -1.33 -2.76
C CYS A 116 3.86 -2.82 -2.43
N MET A 117 3.01 -3.54 -3.19
CA MET A 117 2.78 -4.98 -3.02
C MET A 117 3.67 -5.84 -3.93
N VAL A 118 4.53 -5.21 -4.73
CA VAL A 118 5.39 -5.89 -5.71
C VAL A 118 6.83 -5.95 -5.18
N PRO A 119 7.47 -7.14 -5.08
CA PRO A 119 8.80 -7.31 -4.49
C PRO A 119 9.93 -6.90 -5.47
N VAL A 120 9.80 -5.72 -6.08
CA VAL A 120 10.75 -5.18 -7.05
C VAL A 120 11.27 -3.83 -6.55
N PRO A 121 12.56 -3.66 -6.25
CA PRO A 121 13.13 -2.41 -5.73
C PRO A 121 12.86 -1.19 -6.61
N ALA A 122 12.87 -1.36 -7.94
CA ALA A 122 12.57 -0.29 -8.87
C ALA A 122 11.14 0.25 -8.74
N VAL A 123 10.17 -0.62 -8.39
CA VAL A 123 8.77 -0.22 -8.16
C VAL A 123 8.67 0.63 -6.90
N VAL A 124 9.37 0.25 -5.82
CA VAL A 124 9.42 1.05 -4.59
C VAL A 124 10.13 2.39 -4.82
N SER A 125 11.18 2.41 -5.66
CA SER A 125 11.85 3.65 -6.07
C SER A 125 10.92 4.58 -6.85
N GLN A 126 10.17 4.04 -7.82
CA GLN A 126 9.18 4.81 -8.60
C GLN A 126 8.04 5.37 -7.73
N ALA A 127 7.69 4.71 -6.63
CA ALA A 127 6.71 5.25 -5.69
C ALA A 127 7.14 6.61 -5.11
N VAL A 128 8.44 6.85 -4.98
CA VAL A 128 8.95 8.17 -4.57
C VAL A 128 8.62 9.23 -5.61
N ASP A 129 8.70 8.92 -6.91
CA ASP A 129 8.38 9.88 -7.98
C ASP A 129 6.87 10.17 -8.06
N LEU A 130 6.05 9.19 -7.68
CA LEU A 130 4.59 9.32 -7.66
C LEU A 130 4.07 10.05 -6.42
N ALA A 131 4.87 10.13 -5.36
CA ALA A 131 4.47 10.66 -4.07
C ALA A 131 4.30 12.18 -4.09
N ALA A 132 3.25 12.66 -3.43
CA ALA A 132 3.07 14.07 -3.08
C ALA A 132 3.92 14.46 -1.88
N ASP A 133 3.96 15.76 -1.57
CA ASP A 133 4.59 16.26 -0.35
C ASP A 133 3.90 15.70 0.90
N GLY A 134 4.68 15.23 1.86
CA GLY A 134 4.18 14.59 3.08
C GLY A 134 3.52 13.23 2.88
N ALA A 135 3.77 12.59 1.73
CA ALA A 135 3.23 11.27 1.43
C ALA A 135 3.79 10.17 2.35
N ILE A 136 2.98 9.14 2.53
CA ILE A 136 3.38 7.89 3.18
C ILE A 136 3.60 6.82 2.10
N ILE A 137 4.74 6.13 2.13
CA ILE A 137 5.02 4.98 1.28
C ILE A 137 5.23 3.75 2.15
N ASN A 138 4.40 2.74 1.96
CA ASN A 138 4.54 1.43 2.58
C ASN A 138 5.23 0.45 1.61
N ALA A 139 6.48 0.10 1.88
CA ALA A 139 7.20 -0.96 1.18
C ALA A 139 6.80 -2.32 1.77
N PHE A 140 5.57 -2.75 1.48
CA PHE A 140 4.97 -3.94 2.07
C PHE A 140 5.52 -5.25 1.49
N ALA A 141 5.89 -5.26 0.21
CA ALA A 141 6.38 -6.49 -0.42
C ALA A 141 7.64 -7.04 0.24
N GLY A 142 7.68 -8.34 0.46
CA GLY A 142 8.82 -9.06 1.05
C GLY A 142 10.02 -9.10 0.10
N ILE A 143 10.86 -8.08 0.14
CA ILE A 143 12.11 -8.00 -0.62
C ILE A 143 13.24 -8.52 0.28
N PRO A 144 14.06 -9.48 -0.16
CA PRO A 144 15.15 -10.01 0.66
C PRO A 144 16.13 -8.92 1.12
N ALA A 145 16.62 -9.02 2.36
CA ALA A 145 17.68 -8.16 2.87
C ALA A 145 18.94 -8.27 1.97
N GLY A 146 19.64 -7.17 1.78
CA GLY A 146 20.76 -7.08 0.84
C GLY A 146 20.35 -6.69 -0.59
N THR A 147 19.05 -6.58 -0.87
CA THR A 147 18.56 -6.15 -2.18
C THR A 147 18.56 -4.63 -2.27
N LEU A 148 19.45 -4.10 -3.11
CA LEU A 148 19.65 -2.66 -3.25
C LEU A 148 18.71 -2.08 -4.32
N GLY A 149 18.05 -0.97 -4.00
CA GLY A 149 17.34 -0.11 -4.93
C GLY A 149 18.00 1.27 -5.04
N GLU A 150 17.85 1.93 -6.17
CA GLU A 150 18.30 3.31 -6.36
C GLU A 150 17.17 4.27 -6.00
N PHE A 151 17.43 5.20 -5.08
CA PHE A 151 16.44 6.13 -4.56
C PHE A 151 16.91 7.57 -4.64
N ASP A 152 15.97 8.46 -4.94
CA ASP A 152 16.13 9.90 -4.76
C ASP A 152 15.94 10.27 -3.28
N LEU A 153 17.02 10.12 -2.51
CA LEU A 153 16.99 10.45 -1.07
C LEU A 153 16.77 11.94 -0.84
N GLN A 154 17.27 12.80 -1.73
CA GLN A 154 17.06 14.24 -1.62
C GLN A 154 15.58 14.57 -1.79
N GLY A 155 14.92 14.02 -2.80
CA GLY A 155 13.48 14.20 -3.00
C GLY A 155 12.64 13.64 -1.86
N ILE A 156 13.05 12.52 -1.24
CA ILE A 156 12.40 11.99 -0.03
C ILE A 156 12.44 13.04 1.11
N LEU A 157 13.61 13.67 1.34
CA LEU A 157 13.77 14.61 2.42
C LEU A 157 13.08 15.96 2.13
N GLU A 158 13.24 16.50 0.92
CA GLU A 158 12.64 17.78 0.52
C GLU A 158 11.12 17.75 0.55
N ARG A 159 10.53 16.64 0.09
CA ARG A 159 9.08 16.43 0.06
C ARG A 159 8.52 15.81 1.36
N ARG A 160 9.37 15.55 2.35
CA ARG A 160 8.98 14.96 3.64
C ARG A 160 8.22 13.65 3.49
N ILE A 161 8.68 12.78 2.58
CA ILE A 161 8.08 11.48 2.33
C ILE A 161 8.45 10.54 3.48
N PHE A 162 7.45 9.94 4.10
CA PHE A 162 7.66 8.92 5.12
C PHE A 162 7.60 7.52 4.49
N MET A 163 8.76 6.92 4.27
CA MET A 163 8.86 5.55 3.75
C MET A 163 9.10 4.56 4.88
N PHE A 164 8.23 3.56 4.97
CA PHE A 164 8.31 2.48 5.95
C PHE A 164 7.98 1.14 5.31
N GLY A 165 8.19 0.07 6.04
CA GLY A 165 7.73 -1.27 5.71
C GLY A 165 7.37 -2.00 6.99
N THR A 166 6.51 -2.99 6.87
CA THR A 166 6.08 -3.85 7.98
C THR A 166 6.12 -5.29 7.55
N SER A 167 6.54 -6.17 8.44
CA SER A 167 6.51 -7.61 8.25
C SER A 167 5.63 -8.23 9.32
N GLY A 168 4.55 -8.87 8.90
CA GLY A 168 3.55 -9.44 9.79
C GLY A 168 2.58 -8.42 10.38
N SER A 169 1.71 -8.90 11.25
CA SER A 169 0.72 -8.11 12.01
C SER A 169 0.86 -8.40 13.49
N ASP A 170 0.47 -7.47 14.33
CA ASP A 170 0.39 -7.65 15.76
C ASP A 170 -1.03 -7.97 16.24
N VAL A 171 -1.19 -8.19 17.55
CA VAL A 171 -2.50 -8.52 18.16
C VAL A 171 -3.49 -7.36 18.01
N SER A 172 -3.03 -6.12 17.96
CA SER A 172 -3.90 -4.95 17.79
C SER A 172 -4.50 -4.89 16.39
N ASP A 173 -3.72 -5.27 15.36
CA ASP A 173 -4.20 -5.39 13.98
C ASP A 173 -5.28 -6.47 13.87
N MET A 174 -5.03 -7.65 14.46
CA MET A 174 -6.00 -8.75 14.48
C MET A 174 -7.32 -8.34 15.16
N ARG A 175 -7.25 -7.61 16.29
CA ARG A 175 -8.45 -7.11 16.99
C ARG A 175 -9.19 -6.08 16.14
N THR A 176 -8.47 -5.22 15.41
CA THR A 176 -9.07 -4.24 14.52
C THR A 176 -9.84 -4.91 13.38
N VAL A 177 -9.25 -5.94 12.76
CA VAL A 177 -9.92 -6.73 11.71
C VAL A 177 -11.13 -7.47 12.27
N LEU A 178 -10.99 -8.14 13.43
CA LEU A 178 -12.10 -8.87 14.08
C LEU A 178 -13.28 -7.92 14.35
N ARG A 179 -13.03 -6.75 14.92
CA ARG A 179 -14.08 -5.76 15.17
C ARG A 179 -14.78 -5.35 13.87
N LYS A 180 -14.04 -5.10 12.79
CA LYS A 180 -14.62 -4.75 11.48
C LYS A 180 -15.50 -5.87 10.91
N ILE A 181 -15.13 -7.13 11.15
CA ILE A 181 -15.95 -8.30 10.78
C ILE A 181 -17.24 -8.34 11.61
N GLU A 182 -17.15 -8.19 12.93
CA GLU A 182 -18.28 -8.18 13.86
C GLU A 182 -19.27 -7.04 13.58
N GLU A 183 -18.76 -5.89 13.15
CA GLU A 183 -19.52 -4.71 12.73
C GLU A 183 -20.10 -4.82 11.30
N GLY A 184 -19.79 -5.89 10.57
CA GLY A 184 -20.22 -6.06 9.16
C GLY A 184 -19.56 -5.10 8.17
N ILE A 185 -18.40 -4.51 8.54
CA ILE A 185 -17.65 -3.59 7.68
C ILE A 185 -16.84 -4.38 6.66
N ILE A 186 -16.31 -5.54 7.03
CA ILE A 186 -15.55 -6.45 6.17
C ILE A 186 -16.23 -7.81 6.17
N ASP A 187 -16.50 -8.32 4.98
CA ASP A 187 -16.85 -9.73 4.75
C ASP A 187 -15.60 -10.49 4.31
N THR A 188 -15.16 -11.44 5.12
CA THR A 188 -13.98 -12.26 4.82
C THR A 188 -14.21 -13.25 3.68
N HIS A 189 -15.45 -13.51 3.27
CA HIS A 189 -15.75 -14.36 2.13
C HIS A 189 -15.34 -13.73 0.80
N ILE A 190 -15.18 -12.41 0.76
CA ILE A 190 -14.79 -11.66 -0.45
C ILE A 190 -13.41 -12.09 -1.01
N SER A 191 -12.56 -12.66 -0.20
CA SER A 191 -11.23 -13.16 -0.59
C SER A 191 -11.17 -14.68 -0.80
N LEU A 192 -12.32 -15.37 -0.80
CA LEU A 192 -12.38 -16.82 -1.06
C LEU A 192 -12.52 -17.08 -2.55
N ASP A 193 -11.54 -17.73 -3.16
CA ASP A 193 -11.62 -18.20 -4.54
C ASP A 193 -12.35 -19.54 -4.64
N ALA A 194 -12.11 -20.44 -3.67
CA ALA A 194 -12.71 -21.76 -3.70
C ALA A 194 -12.88 -22.34 -2.29
N VAL A 195 -13.90 -23.17 -2.14
CA VAL A 195 -14.11 -24.03 -0.98
C VAL A 195 -14.16 -25.47 -1.47
N THR A 196 -13.25 -26.31 -0.99
CA THR A 196 -13.17 -27.72 -1.38
C THR A 196 -12.98 -28.62 -0.17
N GLY A 197 -13.39 -29.88 -0.30
CA GLY A 197 -13.01 -30.94 0.63
C GLY A 197 -11.64 -31.53 0.33
N MET A 198 -11.20 -32.50 1.11
CA MET A 198 -9.89 -33.16 0.94
C MET A 198 -9.66 -33.75 -0.46
N ALA A 199 -10.72 -34.15 -1.17
CA ALA A 199 -10.61 -34.68 -2.54
C ALA A 199 -10.17 -33.62 -3.56
N GLY A 200 -10.54 -32.35 -3.37
CA GLY A 200 -10.18 -31.24 -4.25
C GLY A 200 -8.88 -30.51 -3.89
N PHE A 201 -8.13 -31.01 -2.91
CA PHE A 201 -6.88 -30.36 -2.47
C PHE A 201 -5.82 -30.22 -3.57
N ARG A 202 -5.87 -31.09 -4.58
CA ARG A 202 -4.90 -31.05 -5.70
C ARG A 202 -5.35 -30.11 -6.83
N ASP A 203 -6.62 -29.72 -6.84
CA ASP A 203 -7.24 -28.94 -7.91
C ASP A 203 -7.40 -27.46 -7.49
N ALA A 204 -7.18 -27.16 -6.22
CA ALA A 204 -7.13 -25.82 -5.63
C ALA A 204 -5.66 -25.33 -5.59
#